data_ca7a687314d613cba5c47c47b11dd25d
#
_entry.id   ca7a687314d613cba5c47c47b11dd25d
#
_cell.length_a   1.000
_cell.length_b   1.000
_cell.length_c   1.000
_cell.angle_alpha   90.00
_cell.angle_beta   90.00
_cell.angle_gamma   90.00
#
_symmetry.space_group_name_H-M   'P 1'
#
loop_
_entity.id
_entity.type
_entity.pdbx_description
1 polymer ?
#
loop_
_entity_poly.entity_id
_entity_poly.type
_entity_poly.pdbx_seq_one_letter_code
_entity_poly.pdbx_strand_id
1 'polypeptide(L)'
;MHEYFQGTVGERIQDLLREKKMTQAVLAQRTQISKATLNRYITDENSRIPHDALLQIARVLGVSTDFLLGATDIPYRTNYDIEELGLTAAAAAKLYTGELNPHIVSQLLENPYFAQMVSEIAAFMEGTESTATATYNG
;
A
#
# COMPACT_ATOMS: atom_id res chain seq x y z
N MET A 1 8.14 11.88 -7.30
CA MET A 1 8.68 10.56 -6.92
C MET A 1 9.42 10.72 -5.60
N HIS A 2 8.91 10.09 -4.56
CA HIS A 2 9.59 10.12 -3.28
C HIS A 2 10.69 9.09 -3.29
N GLU A 3 11.95 9.54 -3.32
CA GLU A 3 13.06 8.66 -3.07
C GLU A 3 13.12 8.42 -1.56
N TYR A 4 12.71 7.22 -1.15
CA TYR A 4 12.97 6.76 0.19
C TYR A 4 14.41 6.24 0.21
N PHE A 5 15.26 7.04 0.83
CA PHE A 5 16.67 6.76 0.83
C PHE A 5 17.01 5.47 1.56
N GLN A 6 18.01 4.77 1.04
CA GLN A 6 18.67 3.72 1.78
C GLN A 6 19.35 4.37 2.97
N GLY A 7 18.68 4.36 4.09
CA GLY A 7 19.16 4.94 5.33
C GLY A 7 18.96 3.98 6.48
N THR A 8 19.38 4.42 7.64
CA THR A 8 19.09 3.73 8.91
C THR A 8 17.60 3.80 9.21
N VAL A 9 17.14 2.95 10.14
CA VAL A 9 15.76 3.00 10.61
C VAL A 9 15.41 4.41 11.10
N GLY A 10 16.31 5.05 11.85
CA GLY A 10 16.12 6.42 12.35
C GLY A 10 15.95 7.43 11.24
N GLU A 11 16.77 7.35 10.20
CA GLU A 11 16.67 8.25 9.05
C GLU A 11 15.34 8.09 8.31
N ARG A 12 14.89 6.86 8.13
CA ARG A 12 13.60 6.57 7.50
C ARG A 12 12.45 7.09 8.33
N ILE A 13 12.51 6.97 9.65
CA ILE A 13 11.51 7.54 10.56
C ILE A 13 11.48 9.07 10.42
N GLN A 14 12.64 9.72 10.40
CA GLN A 14 12.72 11.18 10.24
C GLN A 14 12.13 11.63 8.92
N ASP A 15 12.42 10.93 7.82
CA ASP A 15 11.88 11.25 6.51
C ASP A 15 10.37 11.14 6.47
N LEU A 16 9.82 10.09 7.09
CA LEU A 16 8.37 9.89 7.20
C LEU A 16 7.71 10.97 8.05
N LEU A 17 8.33 11.37 9.16
CA LEU A 17 7.81 12.45 10.00
C LEU A 17 7.74 13.76 9.22
N ARG A 18 8.77 14.04 8.43
CA ARG A 18 8.83 15.25 7.60
C ARG A 18 7.76 15.20 6.52
N GLU A 19 7.61 14.08 5.84
CA GLU A 19 6.61 13.89 4.79
C GLU A 19 5.19 14.06 5.34
N LYS A 20 4.92 13.49 6.51
CA LYS A 20 3.59 13.53 7.14
C LYS A 20 3.36 14.78 7.98
N LYS A 21 4.34 15.66 8.06
CA LYS A 21 4.31 16.89 8.90
C LYS A 21 3.97 16.55 10.36
N MET A 22 4.55 15.47 10.86
CA MET A 22 4.37 15.00 12.23
C MET A 22 5.63 15.24 13.04
N THR A 23 5.47 15.67 14.28
CA THR A 23 6.61 15.86 15.20
C THR A 23 6.94 14.57 15.94
N GLN A 24 8.19 14.48 16.46
CA GLN A 24 8.58 13.36 17.32
C GLN A 24 7.69 13.29 18.57
N ALA A 25 7.28 14.42 19.12
CA ALA A 25 6.40 14.46 20.27
C ALA A 25 5.06 13.81 19.99
N VAL A 26 4.47 14.06 18.82
CA VAL A 26 3.22 13.44 18.41
C VAL A 26 3.40 11.93 18.20
N LEU A 27 4.49 11.52 17.54
CA LEU A 27 4.78 10.10 17.36
C LEU A 27 4.98 9.39 18.69
N ALA A 28 5.71 10.01 19.63
CA ALA A 28 5.90 9.47 20.97
C ALA A 28 4.57 9.29 21.70
N GLN A 29 3.69 10.27 21.62
CA GLN A 29 2.37 10.21 22.22
C GLN A 29 1.53 9.07 21.64
N ARG A 30 1.51 8.94 20.32
CA ARG A 30 0.68 7.93 19.63
C ARG A 30 1.21 6.51 19.80
N THR A 31 2.51 6.35 19.93
CA THR A 31 3.14 5.03 20.13
C THR A 31 3.25 4.65 21.61
N GLN A 32 3.03 5.59 22.53
CA GLN A 32 3.28 5.43 23.96
C GLN A 32 4.74 5.13 24.29
N ILE A 33 5.65 5.51 23.42
CA ILE A 33 7.09 5.45 23.64
C ILE A 33 7.52 6.81 24.19
N SER A 34 8.38 6.83 25.21
CA SER A 34 8.87 8.11 25.73
C SER A 34 9.63 8.87 24.66
N LYS A 35 9.54 10.20 24.72
CA LYS A 35 10.22 11.07 23.76
C LYS A 35 11.74 10.84 23.75
N ALA A 36 12.33 10.62 24.94
CA ALA A 36 13.75 10.32 25.05
C ALA A 36 14.13 9.01 24.39
N THR A 37 13.33 7.96 24.59
CA THR A 37 13.55 6.66 23.96
C THR A 37 13.39 6.74 22.45
N LEU A 38 12.35 7.42 21.97
CA LEU A 38 12.11 7.61 20.55
C LEU A 38 13.26 8.37 19.91
N ASN A 39 13.74 9.45 20.53
CA ASN A 39 14.87 10.21 20.03
C ASN A 39 16.13 9.34 19.93
N ARG A 40 16.35 8.47 20.89
CA ARG A 40 17.47 7.51 20.86
C ARG A 40 17.34 6.55 19.67
N TYR A 41 16.14 6.03 19.41
CA TYR A 41 15.91 5.16 18.24
C TYR A 41 16.20 5.87 16.91
N ILE A 42 15.92 7.15 16.86
CA ILE A 42 16.09 7.94 15.63
C ILE A 42 17.55 8.35 15.42
N THR A 43 18.24 8.74 16.49
CA THR A 43 19.58 9.35 16.38
C THR A 43 20.73 8.37 16.57
N ASP A 44 20.53 7.28 17.28
CA ASP A 44 21.58 6.30 17.57
C ASP A 44 21.45 5.09 16.65
N GLU A 45 22.35 4.97 15.67
CA GLU A 45 22.38 3.86 14.71
C GLU A 45 22.59 2.50 15.37
N ASN A 46 23.19 2.48 16.54
CA ASN A 46 23.46 1.24 17.29
C ASN A 46 22.31 0.89 18.23
N SER A 47 21.31 1.74 18.32
CA SER A 47 20.15 1.49 19.17
C SER A 47 19.32 0.34 18.62
N ARG A 48 19.04 -0.64 19.47
CA ARG A 48 18.13 -1.73 19.12
C ARG A 48 16.70 -1.31 19.43
N ILE A 49 15.87 -1.32 18.41
CA ILE A 49 14.46 -1.03 18.57
C ILE A 49 13.74 -2.36 18.84
N PRO A 50 13.11 -2.53 20.01
CA PRO A 50 12.33 -3.74 20.29
C PRO A 50 11.27 -3.97 19.21
N HIS A 51 10.95 -5.23 18.94
CA HIS A 51 10.01 -5.61 17.89
C HIS A 51 8.64 -4.95 18.06
N ASP A 52 8.12 -4.92 19.27
CA ASP A 52 6.85 -4.28 19.58
C ASP A 52 6.86 -2.77 19.35
N ALA A 53 7.96 -2.09 19.72
CA ALA A 53 8.12 -0.66 19.48
C ALA A 53 8.18 -0.37 17.96
N LEU A 54 8.93 -1.17 17.21
CA LEU A 54 9.03 -1.05 15.77
C LEU A 54 7.67 -1.20 15.08
N LEU A 55 6.88 -2.18 15.53
CA LEU A 55 5.54 -2.43 15.03
C LEU A 55 4.60 -1.24 15.30
N GLN A 56 4.66 -0.66 16.49
CA GLN A 56 3.85 0.51 16.86
C GLN A 56 4.23 1.73 16.01
N ILE A 57 5.51 1.97 15.82
CA ILE A 57 5.99 3.07 14.98
C ILE A 57 5.50 2.90 13.54
N ALA A 58 5.64 1.69 12.99
CA ALA A 58 5.19 1.37 11.65
C ALA A 58 3.69 1.61 11.48
N ARG A 59 2.88 1.19 12.44
CA ARG A 59 1.42 1.38 12.42
C ARG A 59 1.03 2.86 12.43
N VAL A 60 1.64 3.64 13.30
CA VAL A 60 1.34 5.07 13.40
C VAL A 60 1.75 5.81 12.14
N LEU A 61 2.88 5.46 11.55
CA LEU A 61 3.36 6.06 10.31
C LEU A 61 2.69 5.48 9.05
N GLY A 62 1.91 4.41 9.20
CA GLY A 62 1.20 3.80 8.07
C GLY A 62 2.11 3.09 7.08
N VAL A 63 3.25 2.58 7.53
CA VAL A 63 4.22 1.87 6.69
C VAL A 63 4.44 0.46 7.21
N SER A 64 5.08 -0.38 6.39
CA SER A 64 5.45 -1.73 6.82
C SER A 64 6.71 -1.71 7.70
N THR A 65 6.85 -2.69 8.57
CA THR A 65 8.09 -2.90 9.34
C THR A 65 9.26 -3.23 8.41
N ASP A 66 8.99 -3.92 7.31
CA ASP A 66 10.01 -4.24 6.28
C ASP A 66 10.62 -2.97 5.69
N PHE A 67 9.79 -1.96 5.43
CA PHE A 67 10.27 -0.67 4.95
C PHE A 67 11.16 0.00 5.99
N LEU A 68 10.76 0.04 7.25
CA LEU A 68 11.56 0.65 8.32
C LEU A 68 12.90 -0.07 8.49
N LEU A 69 12.92 -1.39 8.36
CA LEU A 69 14.11 -2.21 8.48
C LEU A 69 15.00 -2.20 7.23
N GLY A 70 14.56 -1.59 6.15
CA GLY A 70 15.31 -1.53 4.90
C GLY A 70 15.21 -2.78 4.04
N ALA A 71 14.29 -3.71 4.38
CA ALA A 71 14.07 -4.91 3.58
C ALA A 71 13.34 -4.64 2.27
N THR A 72 12.65 -3.50 2.18
CA THR A 72 11.97 -3.03 0.97
C THR A 72 12.05 -1.51 0.89
N ASP A 73 12.04 -0.99 -0.33
CA ASP A 73 11.94 0.45 -0.60
C ASP A 73 10.50 0.92 -0.79
N ILE A 74 9.54 0.00 -0.68
CA ILE A 74 8.11 0.30 -0.84
C ILE A 74 7.49 0.48 0.55
N PRO A 75 7.14 1.73 0.96
CA PRO A 75 6.68 2.00 2.32
C PRO A 75 5.28 1.43 2.62
N TYR A 76 4.42 1.39 1.63
CA TYR A 76 3.00 1.04 1.79
C TYR A 76 2.71 -0.37 1.26
N ARG A 77 3.58 -1.31 1.56
CA ARG A 77 3.39 -2.67 1.09
C ARG A 77 2.43 -3.42 2.00
N THR A 78 1.24 -3.65 1.50
CA THR A 78 0.27 -4.57 2.09
C THR A 78 0.14 -5.77 1.16
N ASN A 79 0.22 -6.97 1.70
CA ASN A 79 -0.03 -8.18 0.94
C ASN A 79 -1.53 -8.47 1.01
N TYR A 80 -2.17 -8.49 -0.15
CA TYR A 80 -3.58 -8.83 -0.26
C TYR A 80 -3.71 -10.24 -0.85
N ASP A 81 -4.57 -11.06 -0.27
CA ASP A 81 -4.97 -12.30 -0.89
C ASP A 81 -5.87 -12.02 -2.10
N ILE A 82 -5.92 -12.94 -3.04
CA ILE A 82 -6.74 -12.82 -4.25
C ILE A 82 -8.20 -12.57 -3.89
N GLU A 83 -8.70 -13.27 -2.88
CA GLU A 83 -10.09 -13.13 -2.40
C GLU A 83 -10.36 -11.74 -1.83
N GLU A 84 -9.41 -11.17 -1.10
CA GLU A 84 -9.54 -9.81 -0.55
C GLU A 84 -9.64 -8.77 -1.65
N LEU A 85 -8.97 -8.99 -2.78
CA LEU A 85 -9.05 -8.11 -3.95
C LEU A 85 -10.34 -8.29 -4.76
N GLY A 86 -11.10 -9.36 -4.49
CA GLY A 86 -12.29 -9.68 -5.25
C GLY A 86 -12.01 -10.26 -6.64
N LEU A 87 -10.76 -10.66 -6.91
CA LEU A 87 -10.39 -11.28 -8.17
C LEU A 87 -10.70 -12.76 -8.15
N THR A 88 -11.08 -13.28 -9.32
CA THR A 88 -11.19 -14.75 -9.51
C THR A 88 -9.79 -15.35 -9.67
N ALA A 89 -9.65 -16.64 -9.38
CA ALA A 89 -8.40 -17.35 -9.60
C ALA A 89 -7.96 -17.29 -11.08
N ALA A 90 -8.91 -17.33 -12.00
CA ALA A 90 -8.62 -17.22 -13.43
C ALA A 90 -8.05 -15.83 -13.80
N ALA A 91 -8.63 -14.76 -13.26
CA ALA A 91 -8.13 -13.40 -13.47
C ALA A 91 -6.72 -13.21 -12.89
N ALA A 92 -6.49 -13.71 -11.68
CA ALA A 92 -5.19 -13.66 -11.03
C ALA A 92 -4.15 -14.46 -11.82
N ALA A 93 -4.49 -15.62 -12.35
CA ALA A 93 -3.60 -16.44 -13.15
C ALA A 93 -3.13 -15.71 -14.43
N LYS A 94 -3.99 -14.92 -15.07
CA LYS A 94 -3.63 -14.15 -16.25
C LYS A 94 -2.57 -13.08 -15.94
N LEU A 95 -2.63 -12.49 -14.76
CA LEU A 95 -1.61 -11.54 -14.31
C LEU A 95 -0.32 -12.26 -13.94
N TYR A 96 -0.41 -13.36 -13.21
CA TYR A 96 0.74 -14.12 -12.74
C TYR A 96 1.56 -14.71 -13.89
N THR A 97 0.88 -15.26 -14.90
CA THR A 97 1.54 -15.88 -16.05
C THR A 97 2.04 -14.89 -17.09
N GLY A 98 1.69 -13.61 -16.96
CA GLY A 98 2.08 -12.57 -17.90
C GLY A 98 1.22 -12.55 -19.18
N GLU A 99 0.13 -13.30 -19.23
CA GLU A 99 -0.83 -13.21 -20.33
C GLU A 99 -1.37 -11.80 -20.49
N LEU A 100 -1.62 -11.13 -19.36
CA LEU A 100 -1.85 -9.69 -19.29
C LEU A 100 -0.62 -9.03 -18.68
N ASN A 101 -0.18 -7.92 -19.24
CA ASN A 101 0.95 -7.19 -18.69
C ASN A 101 0.53 -6.48 -17.40
N PRO A 102 1.05 -6.92 -16.22
CA PRO A 102 0.64 -6.34 -14.93
C PRO A 102 0.94 -4.85 -14.81
N HIS A 103 1.99 -4.38 -15.47
CA HIS A 103 2.36 -2.96 -15.45
C HIS A 103 1.28 -2.10 -16.11
N ILE A 104 0.77 -2.53 -17.26
CA ILE A 104 -0.31 -1.81 -17.95
C ILE A 104 -1.61 -1.89 -17.16
N VAL A 105 -1.91 -3.06 -16.57
CA VAL A 105 -3.09 -3.21 -15.71
C VAL A 105 -3.02 -2.27 -14.52
N SER A 106 -1.85 -2.17 -13.87
CA SER A 106 -1.63 -1.25 -12.75
C SER A 106 -1.88 0.21 -13.18
N GLN A 107 -1.35 0.62 -14.33
CA GLN A 107 -1.57 1.97 -14.86
C GLN A 107 -3.05 2.26 -15.11
N LEU A 108 -3.80 1.27 -15.61
CA LEU A 108 -5.24 1.41 -15.80
C LEU A 108 -5.97 1.57 -14.47
N LEU A 109 -5.66 0.74 -13.48
CA LEU A 109 -6.29 0.78 -12.16
C LEU A 109 -6.01 2.10 -11.44
N GLU A 110 -4.83 2.67 -11.63
CA GLU A 110 -4.42 3.93 -11.00
C GLU A 110 -4.96 5.16 -11.74
N ASN A 111 -5.46 5.00 -12.95
CA ASN A 111 -5.98 6.10 -13.75
C ASN A 111 -7.28 6.64 -13.13
N PRO A 112 -7.38 7.95 -12.85
CA PRO A 112 -8.55 8.53 -12.18
C PRO A 112 -9.85 8.40 -12.99
N TYR A 113 -9.77 8.20 -14.31
CA TYR A 113 -10.95 8.02 -15.16
C TYR A 113 -11.36 6.56 -15.34
N PHE A 114 -10.56 5.63 -14.82
CA PHE A 114 -10.80 4.19 -15.05
C PHE A 114 -12.09 3.71 -14.39
N ALA A 115 -12.42 4.21 -13.21
CA ALA A 115 -13.67 3.86 -12.51
C ALA A 115 -14.90 4.18 -13.37
N GLN A 116 -14.89 5.33 -14.04
CA GLN A 116 -15.97 5.72 -14.96
C GLN A 116 -16.02 4.80 -16.17
N MET A 117 -14.87 4.47 -16.76
CA MET A 117 -14.78 3.54 -17.89
C MET A 117 -15.34 2.17 -17.52
N VAL A 118 -15.00 1.67 -16.33
CA VAL A 118 -15.50 0.37 -15.81
C VAL A 118 -17.02 0.40 -15.69
N SER A 119 -17.58 1.49 -15.18
CA SER A 119 -19.04 1.65 -15.04
C SER A 119 -19.73 1.63 -16.42
N GLU A 120 -19.16 2.29 -17.42
CA GLU A 120 -19.69 2.31 -18.78
C GLU A 120 -19.62 0.93 -19.43
N ILE A 121 -18.49 0.22 -19.26
CA ILE A 121 -18.31 -1.14 -19.76
C ILE A 121 -19.31 -2.09 -19.08
N ALA A 122 -19.48 -1.99 -17.77
CA ALA A 122 -20.44 -2.82 -17.02
C ALA A 122 -21.87 -2.59 -17.52
N ALA A 123 -22.28 -1.34 -17.72
CA ALA A 123 -23.59 -1.00 -18.26
C ALA A 123 -23.79 -1.57 -19.67
N PHE A 124 -22.77 -1.51 -20.51
CA PHE A 124 -22.80 -2.09 -21.86
C PHE A 124 -22.98 -3.62 -21.81
N MET A 125 -22.22 -4.29 -20.95
CA MET A 125 -22.29 -5.75 -20.79
C MET A 125 -23.66 -6.19 -20.29
N GLU A 126 -24.22 -5.49 -19.29
CA GLU A 126 -25.55 -5.75 -18.77
C GLU A 126 -26.63 -5.51 -19.83
N GLY A 127 -26.49 -4.43 -20.59
CA GLY A 127 -27.40 -4.11 -21.70
C GLY A 127 -27.37 -5.15 -22.80
N THR A 128 -26.18 -5.68 -23.11
CA THR A 128 -26.01 -6.75 -24.12
C THR A 128 -26.66 -8.04 -23.64
N GLU A 129 -26.50 -8.42 -22.38
CA GLU A 129 -27.13 -9.60 -21.80
C GLU A 129 -28.65 -9.48 -21.81
N SER A 130 -29.15 -8.31 -21.40
CA SER A 130 -30.59 -8.03 -21.40
C SER A 130 -31.17 -8.11 -22.82
N THR A 131 -30.48 -7.59 -23.81
CA THR A 131 -30.88 -7.64 -25.23
C THR A 131 -30.89 -9.08 -25.75
N ALA A 132 -29.86 -9.86 -25.42
CA ALA A 132 -29.77 -11.25 -25.80
C ALA A 132 -30.90 -12.09 -25.19
N THR A 133 -31.23 -11.85 -23.91
CA THR A 133 -32.33 -12.52 -23.22
C THR A 133 -33.68 -12.15 -23.86
N ALA A 134 -33.89 -10.88 -24.16
CA ALA A 134 -35.12 -10.41 -24.80
C ALA A 134 -35.31 -11.01 -26.22
N THR A 135 -34.25 -11.18 -26.98
CA THR A 135 -34.25 -11.79 -28.30
C THR A 135 -34.61 -13.28 -28.24
N TYR A 136 -34.24 -13.96 -27.16
CA TYR A 136 -34.51 -15.39 -26.97
C TYR A 136 -35.97 -15.68 -26.57
N ASN A 137 -36.64 -14.73 -25.93
CA ASN A 137 -38.01 -14.84 -25.45
C ASN A 137 -39.05 -14.24 -26.38
N GLY A 138 -38.61 -13.68 -27.48
CA GLY A 138 -39.47 -13.16 -28.55
C GLY A 138 -39.71 -14.23 -29.59
#